data_cdfa017a3e0ff3a368356cad516ebaec
#
_entry.id   cdfa017a3e0ff3a368356cad516ebaec
#
_cell.length_a   1.000
_cell.length_b   1.000
_cell.length_c   1.000
_cell.angle_alpha   90.00
_cell.angle_beta   90.00
_cell.angle_gamma   90.00
#
_symmetry.space_group_name_H-M   'P 1'
#
loop_
_entity.id
_entity.type
_entity.pdbx_description
1 polymer ?
#
loop_
_entity_poly.entity_id
_entity_poly.type
_entity_poly.pdbx_seq_one_letter_code
_entity_poly.pdbx_strand_id
1 'polypeptide(L)'
;MNRIRIFFSTFSRKTKKHFLESTFMTKWDYLAMGVLTLFFTILVFYRIGNTSAPQSAYTATSEDRDIVIDLGDYVDVGSIHMFLGNLNTRKFSISAFNEVTGAWEVLQGETAAESVFAWNTIAINYNLRYLGIVALDEECVIHELVLTSPDGTILSPIYDAKYSALFDEQDLFPAVKTYLTGTMFDEVYHGRTAYEFIHGLVTYETTHPQLGKILISLGIRMFGMTPFGWRFMSALFGIFMVPLFYLFAKRLFQNTFAATATTILLVFDCMHFMLSRIATIDIFVAFFIILAYYYLYRYFLADHQYRQTSECLSDPFPPFRVAVLLALCGIGMSLAIATKLTGVYAAAGLAILFIWYTILHFPKQQTLRLFLFCIGFSTCSVYTCLYSCCRCRRLQRAD
;
A
#
# COMPACT_ATOMS: atom_id res chain seq x y z
N MET A 1 34.02 -6.89 26.41
CA MET A 1 34.02 -8.18 25.70
C MET A 1 33.48 -9.35 26.55
N ASN A 2 33.82 -9.49 27.82
CA ASN A 2 33.35 -10.62 28.65
C ASN A 2 31.81 -10.64 28.92
N ARG A 3 31.14 -9.51 29.09
CA ARG A 3 29.69 -9.47 29.39
C ARG A 3 28.78 -9.93 28.21
N ILE A 4 29.19 -9.64 26.98
CA ILE A 4 28.49 -10.09 25.77
C ILE A 4 28.68 -11.60 25.55
N ARG A 5 29.91 -12.13 25.82
CA ARG A 5 30.19 -13.57 25.82
C ARG A 5 29.37 -14.32 26.86
N ILE A 6 29.16 -13.74 28.05
CA ILE A 6 28.33 -14.30 29.10
C ILE A 6 26.85 -14.31 28.70
N PHE A 7 26.33 -13.24 28.09
CA PHE A 7 24.96 -13.19 27.61
C PHE A 7 24.67 -14.31 26.59
N PHE A 8 25.53 -14.47 25.58
CA PHE A 8 25.38 -15.54 24.58
C PHE A 8 25.69 -16.94 25.14
N SER A 9 26.60 -17.09 26.09
CA SER A 9 26.91 -18.37 26.73
C SER A 9 25.81 -18.80 27.70
N THR A 10 25.19 -17.87 28.40
CA THR A 10 24.04 -18.14 29.28
C THR A 10 22.77 -18.46 28.46
N PHE A 11 22.60 -17.78 27.35
CA PHE A 11 21.58 -18.10 26.35
C PHE A 11 21.78 -19.51 25.75
N SER A 12 23.02 -19.88 25.42
CA SER A 12 23.39 -21.21 24.90
C SER A 12 23.17 -22.35 25.92
N ARG A 13 23.42 -22.16 27.20
CA ARG A 13 23.30 -23.23 28.21
C ARG A 13 21.86 -23.52 28.64
N LYS A 14 20.99 -22.51 28.73
CA LYS A 14 19.55 -22.71 29.02
C LYS A 14 18.77 -23.27 27.83
N THR A 15 19.17 -22.96 26.62
CA THR A 15 18.53 -23.48 25.40
C THR A 15 18.83 -24.96 25.17
N LYS A 16 19.92 -25.51 25.70
CA LYS A 16 20.33 -26.89 25.44
C LYS A 16 19.35 -27.98 25.89
N LYS A 17 18.54 -27.76 26.90
CA LYS A 17 17.67 -28.77 27.50
C LYS A 17 16.17 -28.67 27.08
N HIS A 18 15.70 -27.50 26.69
CA HIS A 18 14.31 -27.26 26.33
C HIS A 18 13.99 -27.36 24.85
N PHE A 19 14.98 -27.34 23.96
CA PHE A 19 14.76 -27.28 22.51
C PHE A 19 14.39 -28.63 21.88
N LEU A 20 14.69 -29.73 22.57
CA LEU A 20 14.46 -31.11 22.06
C LEU A 20 13.12 -31.73 22.50
N GLU A 21 12.42 -31.16 23.47
CA GLU A 21 11.29 -31.85 24.11
C GLU A 21 9.94 -31.07 24.12
N SER A 22 9.87 -29.80 23.71
CA SER A 22 8.59 -29.10 23.72
C SER A 22 8.09 -28.79 22.31
N THR A 23 6.87 -29.12 22.07
CA THR A 23 6.11 -28.54 20.96
C THR A 23 6.29 -27.03 20.99
N PHE A 24 6.93 -26.47 19.94
CA PHE A 24 7.25 -25.04 19.84
C PHE A 24 6.04 -24.14 20.17
N MET A 25 4.86 -24.52 19.73
CA MET A 25 3.59 -23.84 19.99
C MET A 25 2.69 -24.70 20.89
N THR A 26 2.20 -24.10 21.94
CA THR A 26 1.17 -24.69 22.81
C THR A 26 -0.23 -24.32 22.33
N LYS A 27 -1.27 -25.00 22.82
CA LYS A 27 -2.67 -24.62 22.53
C LYS A 27 -2.99 -23.17 22.93
N TRP A 28 -2.34 -22.64 23.97
CA TRP A 28 -2.52 -21.27 24.42
C TRP A 28 -1.86 -20.25 23.48
N ASP A 29 -0.78 -20.64 22.82
CA ASP A 29 -0.14 -19.79 21.78
C ASP A 29 -1.05 -19.66 20.56
N TYR A 30 -1.65 -20.77 20.08
CA TYR A 30 -2.61 -20.73 18.98
C TYR A 30 -3.85 -19.92 19.33
N LEU A 31 -4.38 -20.06 20.56
CA LEU A 31 -5.51 -19.28 21.02
C LEU A 31 -5.18 -17.78 21.07
N ALA A 32 -4.08 -17.39 21.71
CA ALA A 32 -3.68 -15.99 21.84
C ALA A 32 -3.42 -15.37 20.47
N MET A 33 -2.67 -16.05 19.60
CA MET A 33 -2.40 -15.60 18.23
C MET A 33 -3.70 -15.43 17.43
N GLY A 34 -4.61 -16.41 17.50
CA GLY A 34 -5.90 -16.35 16.79
C GLY A 34 -6.80 -15.22 17.29
N VAL A 35 -6.91 -15.05 18.61
CA VAL A 35 -7.71 -13.96 19.22
C VAL A 35 -7.16 -12.59 18.84
N LEU A 36 -5.85 -12.37 18.94
CA LEU A 36 -5.23 -11.10 18.57
C LEU A 36 -5.37 -10.81 17.07
N THR A 37 -5.18 -11.81 16.22
CA THR A 37 -5.36 -11.65 14.77
C THR A 37 -6.82 -11.33 14.43
N LEU A 38 -7.80 -12.04 15.00
CA LEU A 38 -9.21 -11.78 14.78
C LEU A 38 -9.62 -10.39 15.28
N PHE A 39 -9.18 -10.02 16.47
CA PHE A 39 -9.43 -8.70 17.03
C PHE A 39 -8.88 -7.59 16.13
N PHE A 40 -7.62 -7.72 15.68
CA PHE A 40 -7.03 -6.74 14.77
C PHE A 40 -7.72 -6.71 13.40
N THR A 41 -8.16 -7.86 12.89
CA THR A 41 -8.95 -7.94 11.65
C THR A 41 -10.22 -7.10 11.73
N ILE A 42 -10.96 -7.24 12.82
CA ILE A 42 -12.19 -6.46 13.05
C ILE A 42 -11.86 -4.97 13.11
N LEU A 43 -10.83 -4.58 13.86
CA LEU A 43 -10.43 -3.18 13.98
C LEU A 43 -10.01 -2.57 12.64
N VAL A 44 -9.20 -3.28 11.84
CA VAL A 44 -8.67 -2.78 10.57
C VAL A 44 -9.79 -2.62 9.54
N PHE A 45 -10.69 -3.59 9.42
CA PHE A 45 -11.77 -3.52 8.43
C PHE A 45 -12.95 -2.63 8.87
N TYR A 46 -13.04 -2.28 10.14
CA TYR A 46 -14.12 -1.40 10.60
C TYR A 46 -14.01 -0.03 9.94
N ARG A 47 -14.96 0.28 9.03
CA ARG A 47 -15.02 1.55 8.28
C ARG A 47 -13.67 1.90 7.60
N ILE A 48 -13.08 0.94 6.90
CA ILE A 48 -11.80 1.16 6.20
C ILE A 48 -11.97 2.06 4.96
N GLY A 49 -13.15 2.03 4.32
CA GLY A 49 -13.49 2.80 3.14
C GLY A 49 -14.79 2.33 2.53
N ASN A 50 -15.40 3.14 1.69
CA ASN A 50 -16.58 2.75 0.93
C ASN A 50 -16.22 1.69 -0.10
N THR A 51 -17.15 0.77 -0.36
CA THR A 51 -17.02 -0.30 -1.36
C THR A 51 -17.49 0.14 -2.74
N SER A 52 -18.03 1.34 -2.85
CA SER A 52 -18.49 1.97 -4.08
C SER A 52 -17.87 3.35 -4.25
N ALA A 53 -17.60 3.73 -5.47
CA ALA A 53 -17.18 5.04 -5.92
C ALA A 53 -17.55 5.17 -7.40
N PRO A 54 -17.73 6.36 -7.98
CA PRO A 54 -18.00 6.54 -9.40
C PRO A 54 -16.99 5.80 -10.28
N GLN A 55 -17.50 5.01 -11.23
CA GLN A 55 -16.68 4.16 -12.13
C GLN A 55 -16.87 4.52 -13.61
N SER A 56 -18.07 4.95 -14.02
CA SER A 56 -18.31 5.50 -15.36
C SER A 56 -17.55 6.82 -15.51
N ALA A 57 -17.25 7.22 -16.72
CA ALA A 57 -16.50 8.45 -16.94
C ALA A 57 -16.82 9.10 -18.29
N TYR A 58 -16.84 10.42 -18.30
CA TYR A 58 -16.78 11.25 -19.48
C TYR A 58 -15.35 11.78 -19.65
N THR A 59 -14.83 11.71 -20.88
CA THR A 59 -13.52 12.26 -21.23
C THR A 59 -13.70 13.49 -22.10
N ALA A 60 -13.38 14.65 -21.54
CA ALA A 60 -13.34 15.91 -22.31
C ALA A 60 -12.08 15.91 -23.18
N THR A 61 -12.25 15.89 -24.50
CA THR A 61 -11.17 15.94 -25.49
C THR A 61 -10.96 17.34 -26.03
N SER A 62 -9.92 17.57 -26.82
CA SER A 62 -9.67 18.87 -27.48
C SER A 62 -10.82 19.35 -28.38
N GLU A 63 -11.62 18.43 -28.89
CA GLU A 63 -12.77 18.73 -29.79
C GLU A 63 -14.10 18.92 -29.01
N ASP A 64 -14.21 18.36 -27.79
CA ASP A 64 -15.42 18.39 -26.97
C ASP A 64 -15.06 18.72 -25.50
N ARG A 65 -14.61 19.96 -25.27
CA ARG A 65 -14.20 20.48 -23.96
C ARG A 65 -15.35 21.16 -23.20
N ASP A 66 -16.39 21.54 -23.93
CA ASP A 66 -17.45 22.38 -23.40
C ASP A 66 -18.62 21.51 -22.97
N ILE A 67 -18.76 21.37 -21.66
CA ILE A 67 -19.90 20.69 -21.06
C ILE A 67 -20.98 21.72 -20.78
N VAL A 68 -22.12 21.63 -21.47
CA VAL A 68 -23.26 22.52 -21.30
C VAL A 68 -24.42 21.77 -20.64
N ILE A 69 -24.92 22.33 -19.56
CA ILE A 69 -25.95 21.75 -18.70
C ILE A 69 -27.13 22.72 -18.61
N ASP A 70 -28.36 22.26 -18.91
CA ASP A 70 -29.61 23.02 -18.70
C ASP A 70 -30.26 22.56 -17.38
N LEU A 71 -30.55 23.46 -16.50
CA LEU A 71 -31.23 23.19 -15.22
C LEU A 71 -32.77 23.28 -15.35
N GLY A 72 -33.25 23.52 -16.59
CA GLY A 72 -34.68 23.63 -16.89
C GLY A 72 -35.30 24.98 -16.56
N ASP A 73 -34.93 25.58 -15.46
CA ASP A 73 -35.34 26.90 -14.99
C ASP A 73 -34.16 27.62 -14.30
N TYR A 74 -34.35 28.88 -13.96
CA TYR A 74 -33.39 29.61 -13.12
C TYR A 74 -33.42 29.09 -11.71
N VAL A 75 -32.31 28.54 -11.26
CA VAL A 75 -32.13 27.99 -9.91
C VAL A 75 -30.85 28.51 -9.26
N ASP A 76 -30.84 28.58 -7.92
CA ASP A 76 -29.65 28.94 -7.17
C ASP A 76 -28.71 27.75 -7.09
N VAL A 77 -27.60 27.81 -7.79
CA VAL A 77 -26.52 26.81 -7.73
C VAL A 77 -25.53 27.24 -6.65
N GLY A 78 -25.44 26.43 -5.60
CA GLY A 78 -24.48 26.67 -4.51
C GLY A 78 -23.08 26.18 -4.86
N SER A 79 -22.96 24.93 -5.31
CA SER A 79 -21.67 24.31 -5.62
C SER A 79 -21.75 23.26 -6.73
N ILE A 80 -20.62 23.11 -7.41
CA ILE A 80 -20.34 22.01 -8.34
C ILE A 80 -19.42 21.03 -7.62
N HIS A 81 -19.77 19.75 -7.65
CA HIS A 81 -18.94 18.66 -7.12
C HIS A 81 -18.53 17.74 -8.25
N MET A 82 -17.24 17.50 -8.39
CA MET A 82 -16.67 16.65 -9.44
C MET A 82 -15.87 15.52 -8.83
N PHE A 83 -16.14 14.28 -9.22
CA PHE A 83 -15.26 13.16 -8.93
C PHE A 83 -14.31 12.99 -10.11
N LEU A 84 -13.04 13.30 -9.91
CA LEU A 84 -12.03 13.26 -10.96
C LEU A 84 -11.27 11.93 -10.95
N GLY A 85 -10.82 11.52 -12.14
CA GLY A 85 -10.03 10.29 -12.33
C GLY A 85 -8.56 10.46 -12.01
N ASN A 86 -7.72 9.80 -12.78
CA ASN A 86 -6.32 9.50 -12.47
C ASN A 86 -5.31 10.62 -12.73
N LEU A 87 -5.69 11.76 -13.25
CA LEU A 87 -4.69 12.71 -13.73
C LEU A 87 -4.42 13.87 -12.77
N ASN A 88 -3.42 14.67 -13.10
CA ASN A 88 -2.93 15.85 -12.39
C ASN A 88 -4.06 16.85 -12.06
N THR A 89 -3.72 17.89 -11.32
CA THR A 89 -4.56 19.08 -11.15
C THR A 89 -5.23 19.42 -12.47
N ARG A 90 -6.57 19.45 -12.47
CA ARG A 90 -7.37 19.83 -13.62
C ARG A 90 -7.90 21.22 -13.43
N LYS A 91 -7.86 21.99 -14.51
CA LYS A 91 -8.32 23.36 -14.53
C LYS A 91 -9.60 23.45 -15.32
N PHE A 92 -10.54 24.20 -14.77
CA PHE A 92 -11.86 24.41 -15.38
C PHE A 92 -12.16 25.90 -15.43
N SER A 93 -12.82 26.33 -16.51
CA SER A 93 -13.52 27.61 -16.58
C SER A 93 -15.02 27.35 -16.41
N ILE A 94 -15.68 28.13 -15.58
CA ILE A 94 -17.09 27.99 -15.27
C ILE A 94 -17.82 29.26 -15.68
N SER A 95 -18.89 29.13 -16.42
CA SER A 95 -19.68 30.23 -16.97
C SER A 95 -21.18 29.96 -16.85
N ALA A 96 -21.96 31.03 -16.82
CA ALA A 96 -23.41 31.02 -16.93
C ALA A 96 -23.84 31.70 -18.24
N PHE A 97 -24.85 31.16 -18.92
CA PHE A 97 -25.41 31.81 -20.09
C PHE A 97 -26.46 32.82 -19.64
N ASN A 98 -26.28 34.06 -20.05
CA ASN A 98 -27.23 35.12 -19.81
C ASN A 98 -28.21 35.23 -21.03
N GLU A 99 -29.45 34.83 -20.82
CA GLU A 99 -30.45 34.85 -21.87
C GLU A 99 -30.84 36.27 -22.35
N VAL A 100 -30.63 37.29 -21.52
CA VAL A 100 -30.91 38.70 -21.87
C VAL A 100 -29.85 39.27 -22.80
N THR A 101 -28.58 38.98 -22.55
CA THR A 101 -27.47 39.46 -23.39
C THR A 101 -27.14 38.51 -24.53
N GLY A 102 -27.59 37.25 -24.46
CA GLY A 102 -27.28 36.19 -25.42
C GLY A 102 -25.79 35.76 -25.33
N ALA A 103 -25.10 35.96 -24.22
CA ALA A 103 -23.67 35.71 -24.05
C ALA A 103 -23.38 34.88 -22.83
N TRP A 104 -22.24 34.16 -22.85
CA TRP A 104 -21.69 33.45 -21.69
C TRP A 104 -20.93 34.43 -20.78
N GLU A 105 -21.32 34.48 -19.53
CA GLU A 105 -20.65 35.24 -18.48
C GLU A 105 -19.76 34.32 -17.67
N VAL A 106 -18.47 34.61 -17.63
CA VAL A 106 -17.50 33.81 -16.87
C VAL A 106 -17.67 34.08 -15.39
N LEU A 107 -18.08 33.07 -14.64
CA LEU A 107 -18.20 33.11 -13.17
C LEU A 107 -16.83 32.87 -12.51
N GLN A 108 -16.09 31.89 -13.04
CA GLN A 108 -14.73 31.56 -12.60
C GLN A 108 -13.88 31.23 -13.82
N GLY A 109 -12.84 32.02 -14.08
CA GLY A 109 -12.02 31.91 -15.29
C GLY A 109 -11.07 30.73 -15.29
N GLU A 110 -10.44 30.43 -14.16
CA GLU A 110 -9.57 29.28 -14.00
C GLU A 110 -9.68 28.77 -12.56
N THR A 111 -10.26 27.60 -12.39
CA THR A 111 -10.40 26.96 -11.09
C THR A 111 -9.75 25.59 -11.14
N ALA A 112 -8.85 25.32 -10.18
CA ALA A 112 -8.14 24.05 -10.10
C ALA A 112 -8.91 23.05 -9.23
N ALA A 113 -9.01 21.80 -9.72
CA ALA A 113 -9.43 20.66 -8.94
C ALA A 113 -8.24 19.72 -8.75
N GLU A 114 -7.78 19.57 -7.52
CA GLU A 114 -6.48 18.95 -7.22
C GLU A 114 -6.59 17.49 -6.73
N SER A 115 -7.76 17.12 -6.21
CA SER A 115 -7.95 15.80 -5.62
C SER A 115 -8.24 14.74 -6.68
N VAL A 116 -7.46 13.66 -6.67
CA VAL A 116 -7.53 12.54 -7.59
C VAL A 116 -8.27 11.38 -6.90
N PHE A 117 -9.22 10.73 -7.60
CA PHE A 117 -10.12 9.71 -7.05
C PHE A 117 -10.82 10.18 -5.77
N ALA A 118 -11.27 11.42 -5.79
CA ALA A 118 -11.98 12.07 -4.70
C ALA A 118 -12.89 13.18 -5.22
N TRP A 119 -13.87 13.55 -4.41
CA TRP A 119 -14.78 14.64 -4.71
C TRP A 119 -14.12 16.00 -4.52
N ASN A 120 -14.03 16.77 -5.58
CA ASN A 120 -13.65 18.18 -5.57
C ASN A 120 -14.91 19.04 -5.47
N THR A 121 -14.83 20.21 -4.82
CA THR A 121 -15.97 21.14 -4.70
C THR A 121 -15.56 22.53 -5.15
N ILE A 122 -16.36 23.09 -6.04
CA ILE A 122 -16.21 24.44 -6.53
C ILE A 122 -17.47 25.21 -6.13
N ALA A 123 -17.32 26.22 -5.28
CA ALA A 123 -18.45 27.05 -4.87
C ALA A 123 -18.79 28.05 -5.98
N ILE A 124 -20.08 28.15 -6.35
CA ILE A 124 -20.58 29.05 -7.39
C ILE A 124 -21.41 30.16 -6.78
N ASN A 125 -22.45 29.82 -6.00
CA ASN A 125 -23.40 30.73 -5.37
C ASN A 125 -24.00 31.73 -6.38
N TYR A 126 -24.56 31.23 -7.46
CA TYR A 126 -25.11 32.04 -8.55
C TYR A 126 -26.43 31.49 -9.03
N ASN A 127 -27.38 32.37 -9.38
CA ASN A 127 -28.69 32.01 -9.97
C ASN A 127 -28.51 31.90 -11.48
N LEU A 128 -28.68 30.71 -12.01
CA LEU A 128 -28.49 30.43 -13.44
C LEU A 128 -29.40 29.30 -13.92
N ARG A 129 -29.66 29.27 -15.24
CA ARG A 129 -30.32 28.16 -15.92
C ARG A 129 -29.34 27.32 -16.70
N TYR A 130 -28.48 27.93 -17.49
CA TYR A 130 -27.49 27.22 -18.28
C TYR A 130 -26.10 27.38 -17.65
N LEU A 131 -25.49 26.23 -17.33
CA LEU A 131 -24.14 26.13 -16.79
C LEU A 131 -23.18 25.63 -17.87
N GLY A 132 -22.11 26.38 -18.12
CA GLY A 132 -21.01 25.96 -18.98
C GLY A 132 -19.79 25.60 -18.14
N ILE A 133 -19.22 24.44 -18.37
CA ILE A 133 -17.97 23.97 -17.76
C ILE A 133 -16.99 23.62 -18.88
N VAL A 134 -15.90 24.35 -18.98
CA VAL A 134 -14.85 24.14 -19.97
C VAL A 134 -13.65 23.51 -19.31
N ALA A 135 -13.24 22.31 -19.73
CA ALA A 135 -11.99 21.70 -19.32
C ALA A 135 -10.83 22.40 -20.04
N LEU A 136 -9.95 23.03 -19.29
CA LEU A 136 -8.80 23.79 -19.86
C LEU A 136 -7.63 22.88 -20.22
N ASP A 137 -7.51 21.73 -19.56
CA ASP A 137 -6.49 20.73 -19.83
C ASP A 137 -6.99 19.71 -20.88
N GLU A 138 -6.04 19.10 -21.61
CA GLU A 138 -6.33 18.03 -22.56
C GLU A 138 -6.69 16.73 -21.82
N GLU A 139 -7.60 15.93 -22.39
CA GLU A 139 -8.01 14.60 -21.92
C GLU A 139 -8.46 14.59 -20.43
N CYS A 140 -9.31 15.54 -20.06
CA CYS A 140 -9.85 15.58 -18.70
C CYS A 140 -10.90 14.49 -18.49
N VAL A 141 -10.65 13.57 -17.56
CA VAL A 141 -11.56 12.49 -17.19
C VAL A 141 -12.36 12.90 -15.96
N ILE A 142 -13.67 13.00 -16.11
CA ILE A 142 -14.64 13.31 -15.04
C ILE A 142 -15.53 12.07 -14.87
N HIS A 143 -15.49 11.44 -13.69
CA HIS A 143 -16.31 10.27 -13.42
C HIS A 143 -17.75 10.64 -13.07
N GLU A 144 -17.93 11.68 -12.25
CA GLU A 144 -19.27 12.08 -11.82
C GLU A 144 -19.32 13.57 -11.55
N LEU A 145 -20.46 14.19 -11.84
CA LEU A 145 -20.73 15.62 -11.64
C LEU A 145 -22.03 15.79 -10.87
N VAL A 146 -21.97 16.42 -9.71
CA VAL A 146 -23.15 16.72 -8.88
C VAL A 146 -23.27 18.23 -8.69
N LEU A 147 -24.46 18.76 -8.94
CA LEU A 147 -24.80 20.15 -8.68
C LEU A 147 -25.65 20.23 -7.42
N THR A 148 -25.32 21.16 -6.53
CA THR A 148 -26.13 21.37 -5.32
C THR A 148 -26.57 22.83 -5.22
N SER A 149 -27.79 23.03 -4.69
CA SER A 149 -28.26 24.33 -4.23
C SER A 149 -27.49 24.79 -2.97
N PRO A 150 -27.63 26.02 -2.53
CA PRO A 150 -26.96 26.54 -1.33
C PRO A 150 -27.33 25.79 -0.03
N ASP A 151 -28.50 25.16 0.03
CA ASP A 151 -28.93 24.32 1.16
C ASP A 151 -28.42 22.88 1.08
N GLY A 152 -27.68 22.51 0.00
CA GLY A 152 -27.10 21.20 -0.20
C GLY A 152 -28.02 20.19 -0.91
N THR A 153 -29.19 20.61 -1.39
CA THR A 153 -30.09 19.77 -2.19
C THR A 153 -29.46 19.50 -3.56
N ILE A 154 -29.49 18.24 -4.01
CA ILE A 154 -28.97 17.85 -5.34
C ILE A 154 -29.94 18.36 -6.41
N LEU A 155 -29.42 19.05 -7.39
CA LEU A 155 -30.15 19.56 -8.55
C LEU A 155 -30.09 18.51 -9.67
N SER A 156 -31.23 18.26 -10.32
CA SER A 156 -31.34 17.32 -11.44
C SER A 156 -31.27 18.08 -12.77
N PRO A 157 -30.14 18.05 -13.48
CA PRO A 157 -30.00 18.77 -14.76
C PRO A 157 -30.65 18.04 -15.91
N ILE A 158 -30.99 18.81 -16.97
CA ILE A 158 -31.31 18.31 -18.30
C ILE A 158 -30.00 18.31 -19.10
N TYR A 159 -29.58 17.18 -19.62
CA TYR A 159 -28.31 17.06 -20.31
C TYR A 159 -28.42 16.24 -21.60
N ASP A 160 -27.49 16.46 -22.53
CA ASP A 160 -27.36 15.67 -23.74
C ASP A 160 -26.95 14.21 -23.36
N ALA A 161 -27.42 13.23 -24.11
CA ALA A 161 -27.12 11.81 -23.90
C ALA A 161 -25.61 11.52 -23.84
N LYS A 162 -24.80 12.32 -24.52
CA LYS A 162 -23.31 12.22 -24.43
C LYS A 162 -22.74 12.46 -23.03
N TYR A 163 -23.46 13.17 -22.17
CA TYR A 163 -23.06 13.46 -20.79
C TYR A 163 -23.66 12.49 -19.77
N SER A 164 -24.34 11.42 -20.21
CA SER A 164 -25.01 10.47 -19.31
C SER A 164 -24.06 9.93 -18.24
N ALA A 165 -22.81 9.64 -18.61
CA ALA A 165 -21.79 9.16 -17.68
C ALA A 165 -21.32 10.19 -16.62
N LEU A 166 -21.77 11.44 -16.70
CA LEU A 166 -21.51 12.45 -15.67
C LEU A 166 -22.59 12.49 -14.58
N PHE A 167 -23.73 11.80 -14.79
CA PHE A 167 -24.92 11.94 -13.96
C PHE A 167 -25.60 10.61 -13.63
N ASP A 168 -24.95 9.47 -13.85
CA ASP A 168 -25.55 8.14 -13.70
C ASP A 168 -25.30 7.53 -12.32
N GLU A 169 -24.39 8.09 -11.53
CA GLU A 169 -24.01 7.58 -10.21
C GLU A 169 -24.21 8.62 -9.09
N GLN A 170 -25.22 9.50 -9.21
CA GLN A 170 -25.53 10.60 -8.27
C GLN A 170 -25.75 10.16 -6.82
N ASP A 171 -26.24 8.95 -6.61
CA ASP A 171 -26.46 8.34 -5.30
C ASP A 171 -25.15 8.03 -4.55
N LEU A 172 -24.02 8.02 -5.25
CA LEU A 172 -22.70 7.85 -4.63
C LEU A 172 -22.12 9.15 -4.06
N PHE A 173 -22.79 10.29 -4.30
CA PHE A 173 -22.35 11.55 -3.71
C PHE A 173 -22.55 11.54 -2.18
N PRO A 174 -21.50 11.74 -1.39
CA PRO A 174 -21.60 11.63 0.05
C PRO A 174 -22.18 12.91 0.68
N ALA A 175 -23.08 12.77 1.63
CA ALA A 175 -23.58 13.91 2.41
C ALA A 175 -22.45 14.66 3.14
N VAL A 176 -21.40 13.93 3.56
CA VAL A 176 -20.18 14.50 4.16
C VAL A 176 -18.96 13.83 3.56
N LYS A 177 -18.07 14.62 3.03
CA LYS A 177 -16.77 14.14 2.51
C LYS A 177 -15.87 13.73 3.65
N THR A 178 -15.40 12.50 3.64
CA THR A 178 -14.49 11.94 4.64
C THR A 178 -13.45 11.05 3.97
N TYR A 179 -12.49 10.53 4.75
CA TYR A 179 -11.55 9.52 4.25
C TYR A 179 -12.22 8.27 3.67
N LEU A 180 -13.51 8.03 4.00
CA LEU A 180 -14.25 6.89 3.48
C LEU A 180 -14.60 7.03 1.99
N THR A 181 -14.62 8.23 1.45
CA THR A 181 -15.17 8.54 0.13
C THR A 181 -14.12 8.96 -0.91
N GLY A 182 -12.84 8.95 -0.55
CA GLY A 182 -11.77 9.34 -1.47
C GLY A 182 -10.39 8.95 -0.98
N THR A 183 -9.38 9.32 -1.75
CA THR A 183 -7.97 9.14 -1.41
C THR A 183 -7.55 10.06 -0.28
N MET A 184 -6.61 9.61 0.54
CA MET A 184 -6.06 10.34 1.66
C MET A 184 -4.54 10.13 1.74
N PHE A 185 -3.79 11.21 2.03
CA PHE A 185 -2.34 11.18 2.19
C PHE A 185 -1.64 10.58 0.95
N ASP A 186 -0.69 9.69 1.11
CA ASP A 186 0.07 9.05 0.01
C ASP A 186 -0.77 8.11 -0.87
N GLU A 187 -2.04 7.85 -0.54
CA GLU A 187 -2.95 7.09 -1.39
C GLU A 187 -3.14 7.74 -2.77
N VAL A 188 -3.09 9.08 -2.82
CA VAL A 188 -3.14 9.87 -4.05
C VAL A 188 -2.04 9.41 -5.03
N TYR A 189 -0.85 9.07 -4.54
CA TYR A 189 0.26 8.62 -5.37
C TYR A 189 0.21 7.11 -5.63
N HIS A 190 0.04 6.31 -4.58
CA HIS A 190 0.16 4.86 -4.68
C HIS A 190 -1.08 4.20 -5.26
N GLY A 191 -2.28 4.65 -4.86
CA GLY A 191 -3.55 4.19 -5.41
C GLY A 191 -3.69 4.56 -6.88
N ARG A 192 -3.33 5.79 -7.23
CA ARG A 192 -3.28 6.27 -8.61
C ARG A 192 -2.35 5.42 -9.47
N THR A 193 -1.09 5.24 -9.06
CA THR A 193 -0.13 4.44 -9.82
C THR A 193 -0.55 2.98 -9.93
N ALA A 194 -1.23 2.43 -8.92
CA ALA A 194 -1.81 1.10 -9.01
C ALA A 194 -2.93 1.02 -10.07
N TYR A 195 -3.75 2.05 -10.19
CA TYR A 195 -4.74 2.20 -11.26
C TYR A 195 -4.07 2.28 -12.64
N GLU A 196 -3.04 3.11 -12.76
CA GLU A 196 -2.27 3.28 -14.01
C GLU A 196 -1.67 1.95 -14.48
N PHE A 197 -1.15 1.11 -13.56
CA PHE A 197 -0.68 -0.24 -13.90
C PHE A 197 -1.77 -1.15 -14.45
N ILE A 198 -2.99 -1.07 -13.90
CA ILE A 198 -4.11 -1.89 -14.35
C ILE A 198 -4.49 -1.54 -15.79
N HIS A 199 -4.44 -0.26 -16.13
CA HIS A 199 -4.89 0.27 -17.42
C HIS A 199 -3.73 0.45 -18.44
N GLY A 200 -2.50 0.11 -18.08
CA GLY A 200 -1.33 0.25 -18.97
C GLY A 200 -0.93 1.68 -19.23
N LEU A 201 -1.31 2.61 -18.37
CA LEU A 201 -0.99 4.03 -18.47
C LEU A 201 0.45 4.33 -18.01
N VAL A 202 0.96 5.49 -18.39
CA VAL A 202 2.25 5.99 -17.88
C VAL A 202 2.14 6.24 -16.38
N THR A 203 3.09 5.71 -15.62
CA THR A 203 3.05 5.81 -14.15
C THR A 203 3.50 7.17 -13.66
N TYR A 204 2.69 7.80 -12.85
CA TYR A 204 2.99 9.11 -12.24
C TYR A 204 4.11 9.02 -11.20
N GLU A 205 3.96 8.10 -10.24
CA GLU A 205 4.91 7.96 -9.13
C GLU A 205 5.99 6.92 -9.48
N THR A 206 7.23 7.40 -9.70
CA THR A 206 8.39 6.59 -10.11
C THR A 206 9.52 6.61 -9.08
N THR A 207 9.39 7.36 -7.98
CA THR A 207 10.45 7.53 -6.96
C THR A 207 10.69 6.27 -6.13
N HIS A 208 9.64 5.45 -5.95
CA HIS A 208 9.71 4.20 -5.20
C HIS A 208 9.63 2.98 -6.13
N PRO A 209 10.28 1.87 -5.79
CA PRO A 209 10.11 0.59 -6.48
C PRO A 209 8.64 0.16 -6.56
N GLN A 210 8.30 -0.69 -7.52
CA GLN A 210 6.92 -0.87 -7.96
C GLN A 210 6.13 -1.94 -7.20
N LEU A 211 6.79 -2.84 -6.44
CA LEU A 211 6.11 -4.00 -5.83
C LEU A 211 4.93 -3.61 -4.92
N GLY A 212 5.10 -2.58 -4.09
CA GLY A 212 4.02 -2.13 -3.20
C GLY A 212 2.78 -1.69 -3.96
N LYS A 213 2.94 -0.96 -5.06
CA LYS A 213 1.85 -0.48 -5.92
C LYS A 213 1.20 -1.63 -6.70
N ILE A 214 2.00 -2.63 -7.13
CA ILE A 214 1.49 -3.87 -7.72
C ILE A 214 0.62 -4.63 -6.71
N LEU A 215 1.02 -4.69 -5.44
CA LEU A 215 0.19 -5.29 -4.40
C LEU A 215 -1.12 -4.53 -4.21
N ILE A 216 -1.09 -3.19 -4.15
CA ILE A 216 -2.30 -2.36 -4.09
C ILE A 216 -3.21 -2.63 -5.29
N SER A 217 -2.65 -2.76 -6.51
CA SER A 217 -3.41 -3.03 -7.73
C SER A 217 -4.20 -4.34 -7.68
N LEU A 218 -3.76 -5.34 -6.89
CA LEU A 218 -4.53 -6.58 -6.71
C LEU A 218 -5.84 -6.32 -5.96
N GLY A 219 -5.83 -5.47 -4.94
CA GLY A 219 -7.04 -5.08 -4.22
C GLY A 219 -8.01 -4.31 -5.12
N ILE A 220 -7.50 -3.36 -5.94
CA ILE A 220 -8.30 -2.62 -6.92
C ILE A 220 -8.91 -3.56 -7.97
N ARG A 221 -8.17 -4.56 -8.45
CA ARG A 221 -8.69 -5.57 -9.39
C ARG A 221 -9.82 -6.42 -8.82
N MET A 222 -9.81 -6.66 -7.51
CA MET A 222 -10.82 -7.48 -6.83
C MET A 222 -12.08 -6.69 -6.47
N PHE A 223 -11.94 -5.42 -6.10
CA PHE A 223 -13.01 -4.63 -5.48
C PHE A 223 -13.27 -3.28 -6.20
N GLY A 224 -12.69 -3.08 -7.36
CA GLY A 224 -12.79 -1.83 -8.12
C GLY A 224 -11.90 -0.71 -7.58
N MET A 225 -11.86 0.42 -8.30
CA MET A 225 -11.16 1.64 -7.88
C MET A 225 -12.00 2.37 -6.83
N THR A 226 -12.07 1.80 -5.64
CA THR A 226 -12.84 2.28 -4.49
C THR A 226 -11.95 2.44 -3.28
N PRO A 227 -12.33 3.25 -2.27
CA PRO A 227 -11.58 3.38 -1.02
C PRO A 227 -11.29 2.03 -0.33
N PHE A 228 -12.24 1.13 -0.35
CA PHE A 228 -12.05 -0.25 0.13
C PHE A 228 -11.03 -0.99 -0.75
N GLY A 229 -11.17 -0.91 -2.07
CA GLY A 229 -10.34 -1.65 -3.01
C GLY A 229 -8.86 -1.33 -2.89
N TRP A 230 -8.48 -0.05 -2.90
CA TRP A 230 -7.05 0.30 -2.79
C TRP A 230 -6.46 0.07 -1.40
N ARG A 231 -7.27 0.04 -0.30
CA ARG A 231 -6.81 -0.21 1.08
C ARG A 231 -6.76 -1.69 1.45
N PHE A 232 -7.48 -2.54 0.71
CA PHE A 232 -7.65 -3.95 1.07
C PHE A 232 -6.32 -4.69 1.28
N MET A 233 -5.37 -4.54 0.36
CA MET A 233 -4.08 -5.25 0.47
C MET A 233 -3.23 -4.75 1.64
N SER A 234 -3.25 -3.45 1.94
CA SER A 234 -2.58 -2.90 3.12
C SER A 234 -3.17 -3.50 4.41
N ALA A 235 -4.50 -3.60 4.49
CA ALA A 235 -5.20 -4.24 5.59
C ALA A 235 -4.78 -5.71 5.75
N LEU A 236 -4.75 -6.46 4.67
CA LEU A 236 -4.40 -7.87 4.67
C LEU A 236 -2.96 -8.11 5.16
N PHE A 237 -2.00 -7.31 4.70
CA PHE A 237 -0.61 -7.41 5.14
C PHE A 237 -0.43 -7.00 6.60
N GLY A 238 -1.13 -5.96 7.07
CA GLY A 238 -1.16 -5.59 8.48
C GLY A 238 -1.71 -6.72 9.36
N ILE A 239 -2.79 -7.38 8.92
CA ILE A 239 -3.36 -8.53 9.62
C ILE A 239 -2.38 -9.71 9.64
N PHE A 240 -1.73 -10.05 8.54
CA PHE A 240 -0.74 -11.13 8.48
C PHE A 240 0.52 -10.84 9.29
N MET A 241 0.83 -9.57 9.54
CA MET A 241 1.94 -9.18 10.41
C MET A 241 1.72 -9.65 11.84
N VAL A 242 0.50 -9.69 12.36
CA VAL A 242 0.18 -10.10 13.73
C VAL A 242 0.62 -11.54 14.02
N PRO A 243 0.17 -12.58 13.27
CA PRO A 243 0.63 -13.94 13.51
C PRO A 243 2.12 -14.13 13.19
N LEU A 244 2.66 -13.46 12.16
CA LEU A 244 4.09 -13.51 11.87
C LEU A 244 4.93 -12.99 13.04
N PHE A 245 4.53 -11.86 13.61
CA PHE A 245 5.21 -11.26 14.75
C PHE A 245 5.08 -12.12 16.01
N TYR A 246 3.90 -12.72 16.25
CA TYR A 246 3.71 -13.67 17.35
C TYR A 246 4.65 -14.87 17.24
N LEU A 247 4.73 -15.46 16.04
CA LEU A 247 5.64 -16.58 15.78
C LEU A 247 7.11 -16.21 16.01
N PHE A 248 7.49 -15.00 15.59
CA PHE A 248 8.84 -14.48 15.80
C PHE A 248 9.13 -14.24 17.28
N ALA A 249 8.25 -13.54 17.98
CA ALA A 249 8.36 -13.27 19.42
C ALA A 249 8.38 -14.58 20.24
N LYS A 250 7.54 -15.56 19.91
CA LYS A 250 7.51 -16.87 20.56
C LYS A 250 8.84 -17.61 20.41
N ARG A 251 9.44 -17.56 19.21
CA ARG A 251 10.77 -18.18 18.99
C ARG A 251 11.88 -17.46 19.74
N LEU A 252 11.79 -16.13 19.80
CA LEU A 252 12.80 -15.30 20.45
C LEU A 252 12.77 -15.47 21.97
N PHE A 253 11.60 -15.38 22.58
CA PHE A 253 11.44 -15.37 24.04
C PHE A 253 11.23 -16.76 24.64
N GLN A 254 10.83 -17.76 23.86
CA GLN A 254 10.47 -19.10 24.32
C GLN A 254 9.38 -19.11 25.42
N ASN A 255 8.59 -18.05 25.49
CA ASN A 255 7.62 -17.83 26.56
C ASN A 255 6.31 -17.30 25.95
N THR A 256 5.18 -17.97 26.28
CA THR A 256 3.85 -17.60 25.77
C THR A 256 3.42 -16.22 26.24
N PHE A 257 3.67 -15.89 27.52
CA PHE A 257 3.29 -14.59 28.08
C PHE A 257 4.07 -13.45 27.37
N ALA A 258 5.38 -13.59 27.23
CA ALA A 258 6.20 -12.58 26.55
C ALA A 258 5.84 -12.42 25.08
N ALA A 259 5.57 -13.54 24.36
CA ALA A 259 5.11 -13.48 22.98
C ALA A 259 3.75 -12.78 22.84
N THR A 260 2.82 -13.10 23.73
CA THR A 260 1.49 -12.46 23.75
C THR A 260 1.60 -10.97 24.08
N ALA A 261 2.36 -10.60 25.12
CA ALA A 261 2.53 -9.21 25.54
C ALA A 261 3.14 -8.33 24.43
N THR A 262 4.21 -8.81 23.78
CA THR A 262 4.84 -8.08 22.68
C THR A 262 3.94 -7.97 21.45
N THR A 263 3.12 -8.99 21.17
CA THR A 263 2.16 -8.93 20.06
C THR A 263 1.00 -7.99 20.38
N ILE A 264 0.56 -7.89 21.63
CA ILE A 264 -0.41 -6.88 22.07
C ILE A 264 0.14 -5.48 21.82
N LEU A 265 1.41 -5.22 22.12
CA LEU A 265 2.03 -3.92 21.82
C LEU A 265 2.00 -3.60 20.32
N LEU A 266 2.24 -4.57 19.45
CA LEU A 266 2.10 -4.38 18.00
C LEU A 266 0.66 -4.08 17.58
N VAL A 267 -0.32 -4.83 18.12
CA VAL A 267 -1.75 -4.68 17.79
C VAL A 267 -2.28 -3.28 18.18
N PHE A 268 -1.77 -2.73 19.29
CA PHE A 268 -2.14 -1.40 19.78
C PHE A 268 -1.16 -0.29 19.35
N ASP A 269 -0.18 -0.60 18.50
CA ASP A 269 0.69 0.42 17.94
C ASP A 269 -0.04 1.27 16.91
N CYS A 270 -0.04 2.60 17.12
CA CYS A 270 -0.74 3.55 16.26
C CYS A 270 -0.23 3.52 14.81
N MET A 271 1.08 3.38 14.60
CA MET A 271 1.65 3.37 13.26
C MET A 271 1.26 2.09 12.51
N HIS A 272 1.34 0.92 13.16
CA HIS A 272 0.90 -0.34 12.60
C HIS A 272 -0.59 -0.29 12.21
N PHE A 273 -1.45 0.24 13.10
CA PHE A 273 -2.87 0.37 12.86
C PHE A 273 -3.15 1.33 11.68
N MET A 274 -2.57 2.52 11.69
CA MET A 274 -2.80 3.52 10.65
C MET A 274 -2.31 3.06 9.28
N LEU A 275 -1.07 2.54 9.19
CA LEU A 275 -0.50 2.05 7.94
C LEU A 275 -1.22 0.81 7.39
N SER A 276 -1.89 0.04 8.24
CA SER A 276 -2.76 -1.07 7.81
C SER A 276 -4.08 -0.59 7.17
N ARG A 277 -4.48 0.68 7.36
CA ARG A 277 -5.77 1.20 6.93
C ARG A 277 -5.70 2.19 5.76
N ILE A 278 -4.51 2.50 5.30
CA ILE A 278 -4.26 3.39 4.16
C ILE A 278 -3.43 2.68 3.10
N ALA A 279 -3.64 3.04 1.83
CA ALA A 279 -2.92 2.43 0.72
C ALA A 279 -1.52 3.03 0.56
N THR A 280 -0.66 2.78 1.55
CA THR A 280 0.76 3.11 1.50
C THR A 280 1.62 1.86 1.33
N ILE A 281 2.83 2.05 0.82
CA ILE A 281 3.77 0.94 0.60
C ILE A 281 4.51 0.52 1.88
N ASP A 282 4.42 1.30 2.95
CA ASP A 282 5.19 1.12 4.19
C ASP A 282 4.83 -0.16 4.95
N ILE A 283 3.56 -0.52 4.99
CA ILE A 283 3.11 -1.74 5.67
C ILE A 283 3.69 -3.00 5.02
N PHE A 284 3.81 -3.02 3.68
CA PHE A 284 4.41 -4.14 2.96
C PHE A 284 5.91 -4.26 3.25
N VAL A 285 6.63 -3.12 3.27
CA VAL A 285 8.06 -3.09 3.64
C VAL A 285 8.26 -3.64 5.03
N ALA A 286 7.49 -3.16 6.01
CA ALA A 286 7.57 -3.62 7.41
C ALA A 286 7.31 -5.12 7.52
N PHE A 287 6.28 -5.63 6.84
CA PHE A 287 5.97 -7.06 6.80
C PHE A 287 7.15 -7.88 6.24
N PHE A 288 7.70 -7.51 5.09
CA PHE A 288 8.81 -8.25 4.46
C PHE A 288 10.10 -8.16 5.27
N ILE A 289 10.37 -7.05 5.95
CA ILE A 289 11.50 -6.92 6.87
C ILE A 289 11.34 -7.90 8.04
N ILE A 290 10.20 -7.92 8.71
CA ILE A 290 9.93 -8.85 9.82
C ILE A 290 10.07 -10.30 9.36
N LEU A 291 9.53 -10.61 8.17
CA LEU A 291 9.64 -11.95 7.56
C LEU A 291 11.10 -12.36 7.33
N ALA A 292 11.93 -11.45 6.81
CA ALA A 292 13.35 -11.68 6.57
C ALA A 292 14.12 -11.94 7.89
N TYR A 293 13.91 -11.10 8.91
CA TYR A 293 14.52 -11.29 10.23
C TYR A 293 14.05 -12.58 10.91
N TYR A 294 12.77 -12.95 10.76
CA TYR A 294 12.24 -14.22 11.27
C TYR A 294 12.95 -15.42 10.63
N TYR A 295 13.15 -15.43 9.31
CA TYR A 295 13.83 -16.52 8.62
C TYR A 295 15.33 -16.54 8.90
N LEU A 296 16.01 -15.40 9.04
CA LEU A 296 17.40 -15.35 9.47
C LEU A 296 17.57 -15.94 10.87
N TYR A 297 16.70 -15.58 11.80
CA TYR A 297 16.73 -16.15 13.14
C TYR A 297 16.50 -17.67 13.14
N ARG A 298 15.54 -18.14 12.34
CA ARG A 298 15.33 -19.59 12.14
C ARG A 298 16.55 -20.29 11.54
N TYR A 299 17.22 -19.64 10.60
CA TYR A 299 18.46 -20.16 10.01
C TYR A 299 19.53 -20.33 11.09
N PHE A 300 19.78 -19.34 11.94
CA PHE A 300 20.75 -19.44 13.01
C PHE A 300 20.46 -20.60 13.98
N LEU A 301 19.22 -20.78 14.36
CA LEU A 301 18.81 -21.87 15.24
C LEU A 301 19.03 -23.22 14.58
N ALA A 302 18.59 -23.38 13.33
CA ALA A 302 18.67 -24.65 12.60
C ALA A 302 20.12 -25.05 12.28
N ASP A 303 20.97 -24.10 11.85
CA ASP A 303 22.38 -24.33 11.57
C ASP A 303 23.14 -24.70 12.86
N HIS A 304 22.86 -24.00 13.97
CA HIS A 304 23.46 -24.32 15.26
C HIS A 304 23.06 -25.73 15.73
N GLN A 305 21.79 -26.10 15.63
CA GLN A 305 21.32 -27.44 16.00
C GLN A 305 21.95 -28.54 15.13
N TYR A 306 22.00 -28.34 13.81
CA TYR A 306 22.62 -29.28 12.89
C TYR A 306 24.07 -29.60 13.26
N ARG A 307 24.85 -28.57 13.59
CA ARG A 307 26.26 -28.73 13.95
C ARG A 307 26.50 -29.35 15.31
N GLN A 308 25.57 -29.26 16.22
CA GLN A 308 25.67 -29.94 17.52
C GLN A 308 25.36 -31.45 17.41
N THR A 309 24.55 -31.86 16.44
CA THR A 309 24.11 -33.26 16.25
C THR A 309 24.97 -34.05 15.27
N SER A 310 25.67 -33.35 14.36
CA SER A 310 26.45 -34.00 13.30
C SER A 310 27.91 -34.14 13.75
N GLU A 311 28.44 -35.34 13.72
CA GLU A 311 29.88 -35.60 13.92
C GLU A 311 30.75 -35.00 12.81
N CYS A 312 30.16 -34.56 11.71
CA CYS A 312 30.82 -33.97 10.54
C CYS A 312 30.94 -32.44 10.68
N LEU A 313 31.80 -31.97 11.58
CA LEU A 313 32.16 -30.56 11.75
C LEU A 313 32.89 -29.93 10.53
N SER A 314 33.25 -30.75 9.53
CA SER A 314 34.05 -30.34 8.36
C SER A 314 33.22 -29.98 7.13
N ASP A 315 31.89 -30.25 7.11
CA ASP A 315 31.07 -29.95 5.94
C ASP A 315 30.78 -28.43 5.84
N PRO A 316 31.28 -27.75 4.79
CA PRO A 316 31.08 -26.33 4.61
C PRO A 316 29.63 -25.95 4.27
N PHE A 317 28.84 -26.91 3.77
CA PHE A 317 27.48 -26.65 3.30
C PHE A 317 26.44 -27.07 4.33
N PRO A 318 25.51 -26.20 4.70
CA PRO A 318 24.38 -26.59 5.52
C PRO A 318 23.45 -27.54 4.74
N PRO A 319 22.73 -28.45 5.43
CA PRO A 319 21.76 -29.30 4.77
C PRO A 319 20.69 -28.46 4.05
N PHE A 320 20.10 -29.00 2.99
CA PHE A 320 19.14 -28.32 2.13
C PHE A 320 18.04 -27.57 2.93
N ARG A 321 17.51 -28.19 3.98
CA ARG A 321 16.48 -27.59 4.85
C ARG A 321 16.96 -26.31 5.55
N VAL A 322 18.23 -26.23 5.91
CA VAL A 322 18.82 -25.03 6.54
C VAL A 322 19.11 -23.97 5.48
N ALA A 323 19.59 -24.38 4.29
CA ALA A 323 19.83 -23.47 3.18
C ALA A 323 18.53 -22.79 2.69
N VAL A 324 17.41 -23.49 2.69
CA VAL A 324 16.08 -22.91 2.34
C VAL A 324 15.70 -21.77 3.27
N LEU A 325 16.01 -21.83 4.56
CA LEU A 325 15.71 -20.73 5.49
C LEU A 325 16.49 -19.45 5.15
N LEU A 326 17.75 -19.60 4.73
CA LEU A 326 18.56 -18.48 4.27
C LEU A 326 18.03 -17.91 2.95
N ALA A 327 17.61 -18.77 2.02
CA ALA A 327 16.99 -18.34 0.78
C ALA A 327 15.68 -17.58 1.03
N LEU A 328 14.83 -18.05 1.95
CA LEU A 328 13.60 -17.34 2.36
C LEU A 328 13.88 -15.97 3.01
N CYS A 329 14.97 -15.88 3.80
CA CYS A 329 15.43 -14.58 4.31
C CYS A 329 15.81 -13.64 3.15
N GLY A 330 16.58 -14.12 2.17
CA GLY A 330 16.95 -13.37 0.98
C GLY A 330 15.74 -12.91 0.15
N ILE A 331 14.76 -13.79 -0.05
CA ILE A 331 13.50 -13.45 -0.73
C ILE A 331 12.74 -12.36 0.02
N GLY A 332 12.55 -12.53 1.35
CA GLY A 332 11.88 -11.49 2.16
C GLY A 332 12.56 -10.13 2.05
N MET A 333 13.89 -10.12 2.08
CA MET A 333 14.67 -8.89 1.95
C MET A 333 14.56 -8.26 0.56
N SER A 334 14.60 -9.09 -0.50
CA SER A 334 14.43 -8.62 -1.88
C SER A 334 13.04 -8.02 -2.10
N LEU A 335 12.00 -8.62 -1.54
CA LEU A 335 10.63 -8.08 -1.58
C LEU A 335 10.53 -6.75 -0.81
N ALA A 336 11.21 -6.61 0.33
CA ALA A 336 11.27 -5.34 1.06
C ALA A 336 11.90 -4.23 0.22
N ILE A 337 13.07 -4.49 -0.40
CA ILE A 337 13.77 -3.53 -1.27
C ILE A 337 12.96 -3.22 -2.53
N ALA A 338 12.32 -4.22 -3.14
CA ALA A 338 11.45 -4.06 -4.30
C ALA A 338 10.17 -3.25 -3.99
N THR A 339 9.83 -3.11 -2.73
CA THR A 339 8.70 -2.28 -2.27
C THR A 339 9.15 -0.84 -1.99
N LYS A 340 10.24 -0.67 -1.23
CA LYS A 340 10.78 0.66 -0.88
C LYS A 340 12.29 0.56 -0.62
N LEU A 341 13.05 1.52 -1.11
CA LEU A 341 14.52 1.51 -0.97
C LEU A 341 14.99 1.54 0.50
N THR A 342 14.15 1.97 1.42
CA THR A 342 14.45 1.89 2.87
C THR A 342 14.70 0.47 3.36
N GLY A 343 14.23 -0.56 2.63
CA GLY A 343 14.57 -1.96 2.87
C GLY A 343 16.08 -2.23 2.87
N VAL A 344 16.89 -1.42 2.17
CA VAL A 344 18.36 -1.55 2.13
C VAL A 344 18.98 -1.37 3.53
N TYR A 345 18.43 -0.50 4.37
CA TYR A 345 18.92 -0.33 5.75
C TYR A 345 18.71 -1.59 6.60
N ALA A 346 17.56 -2.24 6.44
CA ALA A 346 17.29 -3.52 7.10
C ALA A 346 18.20 -4.62 6.55
N ALA A 347 18.50 -4.60 5.25
CA ALA A 347 19.46 -5.50 4.61
C ALA A 347 20.87 -5.37 5.21
N ALA A 348 21.32 -4.14 5.43
CA ALA A 348 22.61 -3.90 6.10
C ALA A 348 22.62 -4.49 7.53
N GLY A 349 21.53 -4.32 8.29
CA GLY A 349 21.39 -4.94 9.61
C GLY A 349 21.43 -6.47 9.56
N LEU A 350 20.74 -7.09 8.62
CA LEU A 350 20.79 -8.56 8.40
C LEU A 350 22.19 -9.02 8.03
N ALA A 351 22.88 -8.30 7.14
CA ALA A 351 24.26 -8.60 6.75
C ALA A 351 25.22 -8.56 7.94
N ILE A 352 25.13 -7.53 8.79
CA ILE A 352 25.92 -7.41 10.02
C ILE A 352 25.67 -8.61 10.94
N LEU A 353 24.42 -9.00 11.19
CA LEU A 353 24.08 -10.15 12.01
C LEU A 353 24.60 -11.45 11.42
N PHE A 354 24.50 -11.64 10.12
CA PHE A 354 24.99 -12.83 9.43
C PHE A 354 26.53 -12.92 9.48
N ILE A 355 27.24 -11.83 9.21
CA ILE A 355 28.70 -11.75 9.30
C ILE A 355 29.14 -12.04 10.72
N TRP A 356 28.52 -11.41 11.71
CA TRP A 356 28.81 -11.63 13.13
C TRP A 356 28.63 -13.11 13.52
N TYR A 357 27.50 -13.72 13.12
CA TYR A 357 27.26 -15.14 13.35
C TYR A 357 28.34 -16.02 12.71
N THR A 358 28.71 -15.73 11.46
CA THR A 358 29.71 -16.48 10.69
C THR A 358 31.08 -16.38 11.33
N ILE A 359 31.53 -15.21 11.77
CA ILE A 359 32.81 -15.00 12.44
C ILE A 359 32.91 -15.81 13.76
N LEU A 360 31.83 -15.82 14.54
CA LEU A 360 31.82 -16.51 15.82
C LEU A 360 31.80 -18.02 15.69
N HIS A 361 31.17 -18.58 14.66
CA HIS A 361 30.94 -20.02 14.57
C HIS A 361 31.80 -20.73 13.50
N PHE A 362 32.35 -19.99 12.53
CA PHE A 362 33.08 -20.56 11.37
C PHE A 362 34.37 -19.85 11.03
N PRO A 363 35.37 -19.80 11.94
CA PRO A 363 36.59 -19.03 11.70
C PRO A 363 37.42 -19.51 10.50
N LYS A 364 37.30 -20.79 10.09
CA LYS A 364 38.04 -21.37 8.94
C LYS A 364 37.31 -21.36 7.60
N GLN A 365 36.04 -21.06 7.57
CA GLN A 365 35.17 -21.15 6.35
C GLN A 365 34.42 -19.83 6.04
N GLN A 366 34.85 -18.74 6.62
CA GLN A 366 34.21 -17.43 6.58
C GLN A 366 33.99 -16.94 5.14
N THR A 367 35.02 -17.03 4.30
CA THR A 367 35.00 -16.46 2.96
C THR A 367 33.98 -17.10 2.03
N LEU A 368 33.87 -18.43 2.06
CA LEU A 368 32.91 -19.16 1.21
C LEU A 368 31.46 -18.89 1.59
N ARG A 369 31.16 -18.84 2.89
CA ARG A 369 29.80 -18.57 3.39
C ARG A 369 29.36 -17.14 3.16
N LEU A 370 30.24 -16.17 3.37
CA LEU A 370 30.02 -14.76 3.03
C LEU A 370 29.79 -14.59 1.55
N PHE A 371 30.56 -15.28 0.71
CA PHE A 371 30.40 -15.25 -0.74
C PHE A 371 29.04 -15.80 -1.17
N LEU A 372 28.60 -16.94 -0.64
CA LEU A 372 27.29 -17.54 -0.94
C LEU A 372 26.14 -16.66 -0.46
N PHE A 373 26.28 -15.99 0.69
CA PHE A 373 25.29 -15.03 1.17
C PHE A 373 25.21 -13.81 0.23
N CYS A 374 26.35 -13.25 -0.16
CA CYS A 374 26.41 -12.10 -1.08
C CYS A 374 25.83 -12.44 -2.45
N ILE A 375 26.09 -13.63 -3.01
CA ILE A 375 25.53 -14.05 -4.30
C ILE A 375 24.02 -14.23 -4.19
N GLY A 376 23.53 -14.96 -3.19
CA GLY A 376 22.08 -15.17 -3.01
C GLY A 376 21.33 -13.86 -2.77
N PHE A 377 21.98 -12.89 -2.13
CA PHE A 377 21.41 -11.57 -1.87
C PHE A 377 21.45 -10.67 -3.11
N SER A 378 22.56 -10.64 -3.84
CA SER A 378 22.77 -9.77 -5.01
C SER A 378 21.92 -10.19 -6.20
N THR A 379 21.80 -11.49 -6.49
CA THR A 379 21.05 -11.97 -7.65
C THR A 379 19.54 -11.68 -7.51
N CYS A 380 18.98 -11.78 -6.31
CA CYS A 380 17.54 -11.53 -6.09
C CYS A 380 17.23 -10.02 -6.08
N SER A 381 18.05 -9.19 -5.44
CA SER A 381 17.85 -7.73 -5.34
C SER A 381 18.04 -7.00 -6.67
N VAL A 382 19.08 -7.36 -7.43
CA VAL A 382 19.40 -6.73 -8.74
C VAL A 382 18.35 -7.10 -9.79
N TYR A 383 17.88 -8.36 -9.81
CA TYR A 383 16.84 -8.78 -10.76
C TYR A 383 15.51 -8.04 -10.54
N THR A 384 15.10 -7.87 -9.28
CA THR A 384 13.84 -7.18 -8.96
C THR A 384 13.93 -5.67 -9.26
N CYS A 385 15.06 -5.05 -8.98
CA CYS A 385 15.28 -3.63 -9.23
C CYS A 385 15.44 -3.32 -10.72
N LEU A 386 16.20 -4.13 -11.47
CA LEU A 386 16.40 -3.97 -12.90
C LEU A 386 15.14 -4.28 -13.72
N TYR A 387 14.35 -5.29 -13.33
CA TYR A 387 13.10 -5.63 -14.03
C TYR A 387 12.06 -4.52 -13.88
N SER A 388 11.95 -3.90 -12.71
CA SER A 388 11.08 -2.75 -12.48
C SER A 388 11.54 -1.52 -13.28
N CYS A 389 12.84 -1.23 -13.30
CA CYS A 389 13.42 -0.08 -14.01
C CYS A 389 13.38 -0.24 -15.54
N CYS A 390 13.62 -1.45 -16.07
CA CYS A 390 13.59 -1.72 -17.52
C CYS A 390 12.18 -1.67 -18.11
N ARG A 391 11.15 -2.06 -17.34
CA ARG A 391 9.75 -2.02 -17.81
C ARG A 391 9.24 -0.58 -17.87
N CYS A 392 9.55 0.26 -16.89
CA CYS A 392 9.23 1.69 -16.95
C CYS A 392 9.90 2.38 -18.16
N ARG A 393 11.18 2.09 -18.46
CA ARG A 393 11.86 2.68 -19.63
C ARG A 393 11.37 2.18 -20.98
N ARG A 394 10.80 0.97 -21.08
CA ARG A 394 10.22 0.49 -22.35
C ARG A 394 8.87 1.15 -22.63
N LEU A 395 8.08 1.45 -21.62
CA LEU A 395 6.81 2.17 -21.78
C LEU A 395 7.05 3.65 -22.13
N GLN A 396 8.12 4.28 -21.60
CA GLN A 396 8.51 5.66 -21.95
C GLN A 396 9.19 5.81 -23.32
N ARG A 397 9.52 4.72 -24.03
CA ARG A 397 10.13 4.77 -25.40
C ARG A 397 9.18 4.26 -26.48
N ALA A 398 7.96 3.95 -26.14
CA ALA A 398 6.93 3.53 -27.10
C ALA A 398 6.03 4.70 -27.54
N ASP A 399 6.26 5.90 -27.01
CA ASP A 399 5.80 7.19 -27.45
C ASP A 399 7.01 7.93 -28.12
#